data_d6aee18fe71321d3cc27fb08838c1631
#
_entry.id   d6aee18fe71321d3cc27fb08838c1631
#
_cell.length_a   1.000
_cell.length_b   1.000
_cell.length_c   1.000
_cell.angle_alpha   90.00
_cell.angle_beta   90.00
_cell.angle_gamma   90.00
#
_symmetry.space_group_name_H-M   'P 1'
#
loop_
_entity.id
_entity.type
_entity.pdbx_description
1 polymer ?
#
loop_
_entity_poly.entity_id
_entity_poly.type
_entity_poly.pdbx_seq_one_letter_code
_entity_poly.pdbx_strand_id
1 'polypeptide(L)'
;MRGQIDLGFPLDGQYNSPVGENGQSTRKVGKGLTHADIGMYYSSMARAATTSDAFNAVAEPRRRDILSYLAMQERPVGDIVAALEMEQPSVSKHLRVLKEVGLVHVRREGRHMLYRTNAEAIRPLHEWTSTFERLWRHQLQRVKERAEEKMKKA
;
A
#
# COMPACT_ATOMS: atom_id res chain seq x y z
N MET A 1 32.98 10.70 -17.45
CA MET A 1 32.62 11.38 -16.19
C MET A 1 31.23 10.92 -15.78
N ARG A 2 31.13 10.09 -14.77
CA ARG A 2 29.85 9.55 -14.25
C ARG A 2 29.36 10.54 -13.19
N GLY A 3 28.28 11.26 -13.47
CA GLY A 3 27.61 12.12 -12.53
C GLY A 3 26.82 11.27 -11.51
N GLN A 4 27.31 11.24 -10.30
CA GLN A 4 26.64 10.65 -9.15
C GLN A 4 25.51 11.59 -8.74
N ILE A 5 24.27 11.09 -8.77
CA ILE A 5 23.12 11.82 -8.28
C ILE A 5 23.11 11.60 -6.77
N ASP A 6 23.50 12.62 -6.01
CA ASP A 6 23.39 12.65 -4.56
C ASP A 6 21.92 12.87 -4.19
N LEU A 7 21.25 11.76 -3.85
CA LEU A 7 19.94 11.78 -3.23
C LEU A 7 20.18 11.94 -1.72
N GLY A 8 20.30 13.19 -1.26
CA GLY A 8 20.53 13.56 0.12
C GLY A 8 19.50 12.96 1.09
N PHE A 9 19.70 11.71 1.47
CA PHE A 9 19.11 11.13 2.67
C PHE A 9 20.12 11.26 3.80
N PRO A 10 19.78 11.90 4.92
CA PRO A 10 20.66 11.92 6.07
C PRO A 10 20.78 10.49 6.64
N LEU A 11 22.00 9.97 6.65
CA LEU A 11 22.37 8.68 7.24
C LEU A 11 22.62 8.79 8.75
N ASP A 12 22.04 9.73 9.44
CA ASP A 12 22.19 9.86 10.88
C ASP A 12 21.02 9.17 11.57
N GLY A 13 21.26 7.90 11.91
CA GLY A 13 20.36 7.04 12.70
C GLY A 13 20.17 7.52 14.13
N GLN A 14 19.43 8.61 14.32
CA GLN A 14 18.86 8.95 15.62
C GLN A 14 17.34 8.85 15.56
N TYR A 15 16.88 7.62 15.71
CA TYR A 15 15.49 7.36 16.03
C TYR A 15 15.29 7.66 17.53
N ASN A 16 14.77 8.86 17.81
CA ASN A 16 14.45 9.28 19.16
C ASN A 16 13.12 8.63 19.57
N SER A 17 13.20 7.53 20.31
CA SER A 17 12.04 6.92 20.97
C SER A 17 11.61 7.79 22.15
N PRO A 18 10.31 8.04 22.34
CA PRO A 18 9.81 8.70 23.54
C PRO A 18 10.05 7.81 24.75
N VAL A 19 10.93 8.24 25.64
CA VAL A 19 11.18 7.61 26.94
C VAL A 19 9.94 7.83 27.79
N GLY A 20 9.22 6.75 28.08
CA GLY A 20 8.25 6.70 29.16
C GLY A 20 9.01 6.68 30.49
N GLU A 21 8.76 7.67 31.33
CA GLU A 21 9.24 7.71 32.71
C GLU A 21 8.64 6.56 33.50
N ASN A 22 9.41 5.55 33.76
CA ASN A 22 9.34 4.78 35.00
C ASN A 22 10.62 3.95 35.16
N GLY A 23 11.44 4.40 36.10
CA GLY A 23 12.70 3.77 36.44
C GLY A 23 12.52 2.34 36.93
N GLN A 24 13.30 1.46 36.34
CA GLN A 24 13.95 0.37 37.06
C GLN A 24 14.96 -0.38 36.16
N SER A 25 16.19 -0.44 36.69
CA SER A 25 17.18 -1.51 36.54
C SER A 25 17.89 -1.72 35.22
N THR A 26 19.09 -1.16 35.19
CA THR A 26 20.20 -1.60 34.34
C THR A 26 20.49 -3.10 34.50
N ARG A 27 20.10 -3.93 33.53
CA ARG A 27 20.69 -5.25 33.34
C ARG A 27 21.71 -5.20 32.21
N LYS A 28 22.96 -5.52 32.58
CA LYS A 28 24.09 -5.72 31.68
C LYS A 28 23.68 -6.55 30.45
N VAL A 29 23.81 -5.96 29.27
CA VAL A 29 23.74 -6.67 27.99
C VAL A 29 25.08 -7.38 27.82
N GLY A 30 25.09 -8.66 28.09
CA GLY A 30 26.21 -9.54 27.87
C GLY A 30 25.73 -10.94 27.55
N LYS A 31 25.36 -11.16 26.30
CA LYS A 31 25.44 -12.40 25.52
C LYS A 31 24.83 -12.12 24.15
N GLY A 32 25.60 -12.35 23.10
CA GLY A 32 25.15 -12.08 21.73
C GLY A 32 23.84 -12.80 21.38
N LEU A 33 22.92 -12.09 20.74
CA LEU A 33 21.69 -12.65 20.19
C LEU A 33 22.04 -13.85 19.30
N THR A 34 21.44 -14.99 19.57
CA THR A 34 21.61 -16.18 18.73
C THR A 34 20.78 -16.04 17.47
N HIS A 35 21.13 -16.82 16.45
CA HIS A 35 20.38 -16.84 15.19
C HIS A 35 18.88 -17.19 15.39
N ALA A 36 18.56 -17.97 16.43
CA ALA A 36 17.21 -18.30 16.84
C ALA A 36 16.47 -17.10 17.45
N ASP A 37 17.16 -16.26 18.24
CA ASP A 37 16.57 -15.06 18.83
C ASP A 37 16.25 -14.01 17.76
N ILE A 38 17.13 -13.87 16.76
CA ILE A 38 16.94 -13.00 15.60
C ILE A 38 15.75 -13.51 14.77
N GLY A 39 15.65 -14.80 14.50
CA GLY A 39 14.54 -15.42 13.77
C GLY A 39 13.19 -15.24 14.46
N MET A 40 13.15 -15.34 15.80
CA MET A 40 11.95 -15.13 16.59
C MET A 40 11.52 -13.64 16.59
N TYR A 41 12.50 -12.71 16.64
CA TYR A 41 12.25 -11.27 16.59
C TYR A 41 11.64 -10.85 15.25
N TYR A 42 12.20 -11.32 14.13
CA TYR A 42 11.65 -11.07 12.79
C TYR A 42 10.30 -11.75 12.56
N SER A 43 10.09 -12.96 13.08
CA SER A 43 8.82 -13.68 12.99
C SER A 43 7.71 -13.00 13.80
N SER A 44 8.03 -12.42 14.96
CA SER A 44 7.09 -11.64 15.77
C SER A 44 6.74 -10.31 15.12
N MET A 45 7.71 -9.61 14.53
CA MET A 45 7.45 -8.37 13.77
C MET A 45 6.66 -8.62 12.47
N ALA A 46 6.92 -9.74 11.77
CA ALA A 46 6.20 -10.08 10.55
C ALA A 46 4.71 -10.40 10.78
N ARG A 47 4.29 -10.79 11.98
CA ARG A 47 2.89 -11.09 12.28
C ARG A 47 2.04 -9.88 12.65
N ALA A 48 2.63 -8.80 13.11
CA ALA A 48 1.89 -7.63 13.59
C ALA A 48 1.56 -6.59 12.51
N ALA A 49 2.16 -6.68 11.32
CA ALA A 49 2.20 -5.57 10.36
C ALA A 49 1.33 -5.72 9.11
N THR A 50 0.58 -6.82 8.89
CA THR A 50 0.20 -7.12 7.50
C THR A 50 -1.27 -7.04 7.13
N THR A 51 -2.21 -6.69 8.00
CA THR A 51 -3.63 -6.82 7.63
C THR A 51 -4.52 -5.59 7.79
N SER A 52 -4.05 -4.50 8.36
CA SER A 52 -4.92 -3.33 8.62
C SER A 52 -4.57 -2.06 7.86
N ASP A 53 -3.76 -2.14 6.82
CA ASP A 53 -3.29 -1.00 6.04
C ASP A 53 -3.83 -1.05 4.60
N ALA A 54 -4.31 0.08 4.10
CA ALA A 54 -4.79 0.26 2.74
C ALA A 54 -3.74 -0.15 1.68
N PHE A 55 -2.45 0.15 1.91
CA PHE A 55 -1.36 -0.21 1.00
C PHE A 55 -1.21 -1.72 0.86
N ASN A 56 -1.24 -2.45 1.99
CA ASN A 56 -1.21 -3.91 1.98
C ASN A 56 -2.45 -4.52 1.31
N ALA A 57 -3.61 -3.92 1.53
CA ALA A 57 -4.84 -4.37 0.90
C ALA A 57 -4.78 -4.26 -0.62
N VAL A 58 -4.25 -3.16 -1.17
CA VAL A 58 -4.14 -2.98 -2.62
C VAL A 58 -2.91 -3.65 -3.24
N ALA A 59 -2.01 -4.25 -2.46
CA ALA A 59 -0.89 -5.02 -2.99
C ALA A 59 -1.36 -6.24 -3.82
N GLU A 60 -2.51 -6.84 -3.46
CA GLU A 60 -3.09 -7.99 -4.17
C GLU A 60 -3.86 -7.54 -5.43
N PRO A 61 -3.51 -8.04 -6.64
CA PRO A 61 -4.15 -7.63 -7.90
C PRO A 61 -5.67 -7.78 -7.89
N ARG A 62 -6.19 -8.93 -7.45
CA ARG A 62 -7.63 -9.19 -7.44
C ARG A 62 -8.43 -8.22 -6.56
N ARG A 63 -7.84 -7.71 -5.49
CA ARG A 63 -8.47 -6.68 -4.68
C ARG A 63 -8.53 -5.34 -5.40
N ARG A 64 -7.52 -5.00 -6.22
CA ARG A 64 -7.56 -3.80 -7.08
C ARG A 64 -8.63 -3.92 -8.15
N ASP A 65 -8.78 -5.10 -8.77
CA ASP A 65 -9.85 -5.36 -9.75
C ASP A 65 -11.23 -5.14 -9.14
N ILE A 66 -11.47 -5.68 -7.94
CA ILE A 66 -12.72 -5.48 -7.19
C ILE A 66 -12.94 -4.00 -6.86
N LEU A 67 -11.94 -3.28 -6.35
CA LEU A 67 -12.07 -1.86 -6.05
C LEU A 67 -12.38 -1.03 -7.29
N SER A 68 -11.73 -1.32 -8.41
CA SER A 68 -11.98 -0.65 -9.70
C SER A 68 -13.40 -0.89 -10.19
N TYR A 69 -13.90 -2.12 -10.09
CA TYR A 69 -15.26 -2.46 -10.48
C TYR A 69 -16.32 -1.77 -9.62
N LEU A 70 -16.04 -1.61 -8.32
CA LEU A 70 -16.92 -0.97 -7.33
C LEU A 70 -16.78 0.57 -7.27
N ALA A 71 -15.89 1.17 -8.05
CA ALA A 71 -15.56 2.60 -7.93
C ALA A 71 -16.74 3.52 -8.22
N MET A 72 -17.55 3.20 -9.25
CA MET A 72 -18.58 4.08 -9.75
C MET A 72 -19.98 3.80 -9.20
N GLN A 73 -20.25 2.56 -8.74
CA GLN A 73 -21.59 2.17 -8.28
C GLN A 73 -21.55 0.98 -7.33
N GLU A 74 -22.62 0.88 -6.53
CA GLU A 74 -22.83 -0.25 -5.64
C GLU A 74 -23.17 -1.52 -6.41
N ARG A 75 -22.60 -2.66 -6.02
CA ARG A 75 -22.84 -3.97 -6.63
C ARG A 75 -22.98 -5.07 -5.59
N PRO A 76 -23.86 -6.06 -5.81
CA PRO A 76 -23.91 -7.27 -5.00
C PRO A 76 -22.74 -8.21 -5.37
N VAL A 77 -22.45 -9.17 -4.47
CA VAL A 77 -21.35 -10.14 -4.66
C VAL A 77 -21.49 -10.92 -5.97
N GLY A 78 -22.73 -11.29 -6.35
CA GLY A 78 -22.98 -12.04 -7.59
C GLY A 78 -22.51 -11.31 -8.85
N ASP A 79 -22.72 -9.99 -8.92
CA ASP A 79 -22.28 -9.17 -10.05
C ASP A 79 -20.74 -9.10 -10.12
N ILE A 80 -20.07 -9.03 -8.96
CA ILE A 80 -18.61 -9.02 -8.89
C ILE A 80 -18.04 -10.35 -9.39
N VAL A 81 -18.64 -11.48 -8.94
CA VAL A 81 -18.30 -12.82 -9.39
C VAL A 81 -18.40 -12.96 -10.91
N ALA A 82 -19.52 -12.51 -11.47
CA ALA A 82 -19.78 -12.59 -12.91
C ALA A 82 -18.85 -11.67 -13.73
N ALA A 83 -18.65 -10.45 -13.27
CA ALA A 83 -17.87 -9.45 -14.01
C ALA A 83 -16.35 -9.72 -13.99
N LEU A 84 -15.83 -10.27 -12.90
CA LEU A 84 -14.39 -10.54 -12.73
C LEU A 84 -14.02 -12.00 -12.98
N GLU A 85 -14.98 -12.84 -13.35
CA GLU A 85 -14.78 -14.28 -13.60
C GLU A 85 -14.04 -14.97 -12.43
N MET A 86 -14.48 -14.67 -11.20
CA MET A 86 -13.90 -15.20 -9.98
C MET A 86 -14.86 -16.12 -9.26
N GLU A 87 -14.34 -17.08 -8.52
CA GLU A 87 -15.18 -17.91 -7.64
C GLU A 87 -15.73 -17.10 -6.45
N GLN A 88 -16.99 -17.32 -6.09
CA GLN A 88 -17.66 -16.61 -4.99
C GLN A 88 -16.92 -16.69 -3.65
N PRO A 89 -16.34 -17.82 -3.21
CA PRO A 89 -15.54 -17.86 -1.98
C PRO A 89 -14.32 -16.95 -2.02
N SER A 90 -13.67 -16.83 -3.17
CA SER A 90 -12.52 -15.97 -3.39
C SER A 90 -12.92 -14.49 -3.29
N VAL A 91 -13.98 -14.08 -4.00
CA VAL A 91 -14.54 -12.71 -3.92
C VAL A 91 -14.90 -12.37 -2.48
N SER A 92 -15.60 -13.26 -1.77
CA SER A 92 -15.99 -13.04 -0.37
C SER A 92 -14.79 -12.84 0.56
N LYS A 93 -13.70 -13.61 0.35
CA LYS A 93 -12.44 -13.45 1.10
C LYS A 93 -11.79 -12.09 0.85
N HIS A 94 -11.72 -11.67 -0.41
CA HIS A 94 -11.16 -10.35 -0.78
C HIS A 94 -12.01 -9.20 -0.24
N LEU A 95 -13.33 -9.27 -0.38
CA LEU A 95 -14.26 -8.27 0.16
C LEU A 95 -14.17 -8.14 1.68
N ARG A 96 -13.96 -9.26 2.40
CA ARG A 96 -13.73 -9.21 3.85
C ARG A 96 -12.50 -8.38 4.19
N VAL A 97 -11.35 -8.63 3.54
CA VAL A 97 -10.13 -7.86 3.77
C VAL A 97 -10.35 -6.37 3.45
N LEU A 98 -10.97 -6.06 2.30
CA LEU A 98 -11.24 -4.69 1.89
C LEU A 98 -12.18 -3.95 2.86
N LYS A 99 -13.15 -4.66 3.45
CA LYS A 99 -14.05 -4.14 4.47
C LYS A 99 -13.31 -3.90 5.79
N GLU A 100 -12.47 -4.83 6.23
CA GLU A 100 -11.68 -4.72 7.47
C GLU A 100 -10.76 -3.49 7.46
N VAL A 101 -10.20 -3.13 6.32
CA VAL A 101 -9.36 -1.92 6.15
C VAL A 101 -10.15 -0.67 5.75
N GLY A 102 -11.47 -0.76 5.65
CA GLY A 102 -12.34 0.37 5.32
C GLY A 102 -12.33 0.84 3.86
N LEU A 103 -11.72 0.09 2.94
CA LEU A 103 -11.65 0.43 1.51
C LEU A 103 -12.96 0.21 0.76
N VAL A 104 -13.93 -0.48 1.33
CA VAL A 104 -15.27 -0.64 0.80
C VAL A 104 -16.32 -0.33 1.85
N HIS A 105 -17.37 0.36 1.43
CA HIS A 105 -18.62 0.47 2.16
C HIS A 105 -19.51 -0.72 1.87
N VAL A 106 -20.29 -1.13 2.86
CA VAL A 106 -21.23 -2.24 2.74
C VAL A 106 -22.59 -1.79 3.25
N ARG A 107 -23.60 -1.97 2.42
CA ARG A 107 -24.99 -1.67 2.75
C ARG A 107 -25.87 -2.89 2.49
N ARG A 108 -26.85 -3.11 3.32
CA ARG A 108 -27.85 -4.15 3.09
C ARG A 108 -29.07 -3.57 2.39
N GLU A 109 -29.49 -4.25 1.33
CA GLU A 109 -30.73 -3.95 0.61
C GLU A 109 -31.53 -5.24 0.41
N GLY A 110 -32.58 -5.39 1.20
CA GLY A 110 -33.36 -6.62 1.23
C GLY A 110 -32.51 -7.83 1.62
N ARG A 111 -32.35 -8.77 0.69
CA ARG A 111 -31.52 -9.99 0.86
C ARG A 111 -30.09 -9.83 0.36
N HIS A 112 -29.77 -8.70 -0.31
CA HIS A 112 -28.48 -8.46 -0.91
C HIS A 112 -27.58 -7.58 -0.04
N MET A 113 -26.29 -7.90 -0.02
CA MET A 113 -25.26 -7.02 0.50
C MET A 113 -24.63 -6.30 -0.69
N LEU A 114 -24.76 -4.98 -0.72
CA LEU A 114 -24.19 -4.12 -1.74
C LEU A 114 -22.87 -3.55 -1.27
N TYR A 115 -21.88 -3.56 -2.15
CA TYR A 115 -20.53 -3.08 -1.89
C TYR A 115 -20.21 -1.91 -2.80
N ARG A 116 -19.51 -0.92 -2.28
CA ARG A 116 -19.00 0.24 -3.01
C ARG A 116 -17.62 0.61 -2.50
N THR A 117 -16.74 1.05 -3.39
CA THR A 117 -15.43 1.58 -3.01
C THR A 117 -15.56 2.84 -2.17
N ASN A 118 -14.81 2.91 -1.08
CA ASN A 118 -14.68 4.08 -0.23
C ASN A 118 -13.58 5.00 -0.77
N ALA A 119 -13.96 6.04 -1.51
CA ALA A 119 -13.03 6.98 -2.13
C ALA A 119 -12.15 7.71 -1.11
N GLU A 120 -12.69 8.03 0.09
CA GLU A 120 -11.94 8.71 1.13
C GLU A 120 -10.79 7.84 1.68
N ALA A 121 -11.03 6.53 1.85
CA ALA A 121 -10.00 5.59 2.30
C ALA A 121 -8.93 5.32 1.23
N ILE A 122 -9.22 5.58 -0.05
CA ILE A 122 -8.25 5.48 -1.15
C ILE A 122 -7.38 6.74 -1.28
N ARG A 123 -7.82 7.87 -0.77
CA ARG A 123 -7.11 9.15 -0.90
C ARG A 123 -5.63 9.10 -0.50
N PRO A 124 -5.19 8.48 0.61
CA PRO A 124 -3.78 8.39 0.95
C PRO A 124 -2.93 7.67 -0.11
N LEU A 125 -3.49 6.65 -0.77
CA LEU A 125 -2.84 5.94 -1.87
C LEU A 125 -2.65 6.86 -3.09
N HIS A 126 -3.67 7.64 -3.43
CA HIS A 126 -3.61 8.63 -4.51
C HIS A 126 -2.57 9.72 -4.20
N GLU A 127 -2.58 10.26 -3.00
CA GLU A 127 -1.62 11.30 -2.58
C GLU A 127 -0.17 10.80 -2.69
N TRP A 128 0.09 9.58 -2.25
CA TRP A 128 1.40 8.96 -2.39
C TRP A 128 1.79 8.74 -3.86
N THR A 129 0.91 8.17 -4.69
CA THR A 129 1.20 7.93 -6.12
C THR A 129 1.34 9.22 -6.92
N SER A 130 0.64 10.29 -6.54
CA SER A 130 0.73 11.61 -7.19
C SER A 130 2.14 12.21 -7.11
N THR A 131 2.95 11.83 -6.12
CA THR A 131 4.36 12.22 -6.05
C THR A 131 5.15 11.66 -7.22
N PHE A 132 4.92 10.40 -7.56
CA PHE A 132 5.58 9.73 -8.68
C PHE A 132 5.04 10.21 -10.03
N GLU A 133 3.75 10.53 -10.13
CA GLU A 133 3.17 11.10 -11.34
C GLU A 133 3.88 12.40 -11.76
N ARG A 134 4.20 13.27 -10.81
CA ARG A 134 4.97 14.49 -11.09
C ARG A 134 6.37 14.19 -11.63
N LEU A 135 7.04 13.18 -11.09
CA LEU A 135 8.34 12.73 -11.59
C LEU A 135 8.23 12.20 -13.03
N TRP A 136 7.25 11.36 -13.32
CA TRP A 136 7.00 10.83 -14.66
C TRP A 136 6.68 11.92 -15.67
N ARG A 137 5.83 12.87 -15.31
CA ARG A 137 5.46 13.99 -16.18
C ARG A 137 6.67 14.83 -16.57
N HIS A 138 7.54 15.15 -15.63
CA HIS A 138 8.78 15.86 -15.90
C HIS A 138 9.74 15.06 -16.79
N GLN A 139 9.85 13.75 -16.60
CA GLN A 139 10.64 12.87 -17.45
C GLN A 139 10.13 12.84 -18.89
N LEU A 140 8.83 12.65 -19.07
CA LEU A 140 8.19 12.63 -20.39
C LEU A 140 8.34 13.95 -21.12
N GLN A 141 8.24 15.08 -20.43
CA GLN A 141 8.47 16.39 -21.03
C GLN A 141 9.89 16.52 -21.58
N ARG A 142 10.91 16.11 -20.85
CA ARG A 142 12.30 16.12 -21.32
C ARG A 142 12.54 15.21 -22.52
N VAL A 143 11.87 14.06 -22.58
CA VAL A 143 11.96 13.15 -23.75
C VAL A 143 11.34 13.80 -24.97
N LYS A 144 10.17 14.45 -24.82
CA LYS A 144 9.49 15.18 -25.89
C LYS A 144 10.36 16.30 -26.44
N GLU A 145 10.91 17.14 -25.58
CA GLU A 145 11.78 18.26 -25.97
C GLU A 145 13.02 17.78 -26.78
N ARG A 146 13.65 16.69 -26.32
CA ARG A 146 14.78 16.09 -27.06
C ARG A 146 14.39 15.53 -28.42
N ALA A 147 13.20 14.95 -28.53
CA ALA A 147 12.69 14.44 -29.81
C ALA A 147 12.43 15.58 -30.78
N GLU A 148 11.76 16.65 -30.31
CA GLU A 148 11.48 17.85 -31.12
C GLU A 148 12.76 18.56 -31.59
N GLU A 149 13.78 18.66 -30.73
CA GLU A 149 15.08 19.22 -31.11
C GLU A 149 15.79 18.39 -32.20
N LYS A 150 15.71 17.07 -32.12
CA LYS A 150 16.27 16.19 -33.17
C LYS A 150 15.56 16.36 -34.51
N MET A 151 14.24 16.47 -34.47
CA MET A 151 13.43 16.69 -35.68
C MET A 151 13.71 18.05 -36.35
N LYS A 152 14.03 19.08 -35.57
CA LYS A 152 14.38 20.42 -36.09
C LYS A 152 15.78 20.48 -36.73
N LYS A 153 16.64 19.51 -36.37
CA LYS A 153 18.06 19.45 -36.85
C LYS A 153 18.22 18.50 -38.05
N ALA A 154 17.20 17.71 -38.38
CA ALA A 154 17.18 16.83 -39.54
C ALA A 154 16.54 17.50 -40.75
#